data_7e4a76c47e4e480a3f75bc3b4b873a5b
#
_entry.id   7e4a76c47e4e480a3f75bc3b4b873a5b
#
_cell.length_a   1.000
_cell.length_b   1.000
_cell.length_c   1.000
_cell.angle_alpha   90.00
_cell.angle_beta   90.00
_cell.angle_gamma   90.00
#
_symmetry.space_group_name_H-M   'P 1'
#
loop_
_entity.id
_entity.type
_entity.pdbx_description
1 polymer ?
#
loop_
_entity_poly.entity_id
_entity_poly.type
_entity_poly.pdbx_seq_one_letter_code
_entity_poly.pdbx_strand_id
1 'polypeptide(L)'
;SDYTIAVKYAMFFFMATMIIEWVASKILKQKVYNLPDTISSISSGMTNNIKSILNLSVVIISYQWMYEHFAIFQISSSWWVYILAFFGIDFANYWTHRWNHEYNILWNRHIIHHSSEEYNLACALRQTISSVFQIYFFLYIPLALLGIPPKVITILLPLHLFAQFWYHTKLIRNMGFLEKLIVTPSHHRVHHAINDIYVDKNYASIFIFWDFMFGTFQKELPSEIPIYGVLKPARTWNPIYINFMHLLQLFKDALRAGKWKDKLRIWFMPTGWRPK
;
A
#
# COMPACT_ATOMS: atom_id res chain seq x y z
N SER A 1 13.22 -7.33 -22.50
CA SER A 1 11.76 -7.56 -22.58
C SER A 1 11.02 -6.25 -22.35
N ASP A 2 9.78 -6.16 -22.81
CA ASP A 2 8.92 -4.98 -22.67
C ASP A 2 8.75 -4.55 -21.21
N TYR A 3 8.75 -5.51 -20.29
CA TYR A 3 8.74 -5.27 -18.85
C TYR A 3 9.96 -4.45 -18.38
N THR A 4 11.17 -4.79 -18.84
CA THR A 4 12.39 -4.06 -18.47
C THR A 4 12.36 -2.62 -18.98
N ILE A 5 11.79 -2.42 -20.16
CA ILE A 5 11.60 -1.08 -20.76
C ILE A 5 10.58 -0.29 -19.94
N ALA A 6 9.44 -0.88 -19.61
CA ALA A 6 8.41 -0.24 -18.79
C ALA A 6 8.92 0.17 -17.40
N VAL A 7 9.69 -0.70 -16.73
CA VAL A 7 10.32 -0.40 -15.43
C VAL A 7 11.30 0.77 -15.53
N LYS A 8 12.12 0.83 -16.60
CA LYS A 8 13.03 1.97 -16.82
C LYS A 8 12.26 3.29 -16.96
N TYR A 9 11.22 3.33 -17.80
CA TYR A 9 10.41 4.54 -17.96
C TYR A 9 9.70 4.94 -16.66
N ALA A 10 9.17 3.98 -15.91
CA ALA A 10 8.58 4.25 -14.59
C ALA A 10 9.60 4.85 -13.61
N MET A 11 10.82 4.33 -13.56
CA MET A 11 11.90 4.89 -12.71
C MET A 11 12.25 6.33 -13.10
N PHE A 12 12.42 6.62 -14.39
CA PHE A 12 12.67 7.99 -14.86
C PHE A 12 11.51 8.93 -14.51
N PHE A 13 10.27 8.47 -14.70
CA PHE A 13 9.09 9.25 -14.33
C PHE A 13 9.05 9.56 -12.82
N PHE A 14 9.29 8.58 -11.97
CA PHE A 14 9.32 8.78 -10.51
C PHE A 14 10.43 9.75 -10.11
N MET A 15 11.64 9.60 -10.65
CA MET A 15 12.74 10.51 -10.37
C MET A 15 12.43 11.95 -10.83
N ALA A 16 11.90 12.11 -12.03
CA ALA A 16 11.54 13.42 -12.57
C ALA A 16 10.46 14.10 -11.71
N THR A 17 9.41 13.37 -11.32
CA THR A 17 8.33 13.91 -10.48
C THR A 17 8.80 14.24 -9.08
N MET A 18 9.71 13.46 -8.47
CA MET A 18 10.35 13.79 -7.19
C MET A 18 11.19 15.05 -7.27
N ILE A 19 11.94 15.24 -8.37
CA ILE A 19 12.72 16.48 -8.61
C ILE A 19 11.76 17.67 -8.75
N ILE A 20 10.66 17.51 -9.51
CA ILE A 20 9.63 18.55 -9.67
C ILE A 20 9.03 18.91 -8.29
N GLU A 21 8.67 17.92 -7.48
CA GLU A 21 8.15 18.16 -6.13
C GLU A 21 9.17 18.86 -5.24
N TRP A 22 10.46 18.46 -5.31
CA TRP A 22 11.53 19.10 -4.56
C TRP A 22 11.69 20.58 -4.97
N VAL A 23 11.71 20.87 -6.28
CA VAL A 23 11.79 22.25 -6.80
C VAL A 23 10.57 23.06 -6.36
N ALA A 24 9.36 22.52 -6.54
CA ALA A 24 8.12 23.15 -6.11
C ALA A 24 8.13 23.43 -4.60
N SER A 25 8.63 22.53 -3.78
CA SER A 25 8.76 22.71 -2.34
C SER A 25 9.67 23.88 -1.96
N LYS A 26 10.74 24.11 -2.72
CA LYS A 26 11.64 25.26 -2.54
C LYS A 26 10.95 26.58 -2.92
N ILE A 27 10.25 26.59 -4.06
CA ILE A 27 9.49 27.77 -4.52
C ILE A 27 8.39 28.13 -3.50
N LEU A 28 7.67 27.14 -3.00
CA LEU A 28 6.58 27.30 -2.03
C LEU A 28 7.10 27.49 -0.58
N LYS A 29 8.41 27.46 -0.36
CA LYS A 29 9.05 27.54 0.98
C LYS A 29 8.51 26.51 1.98
N GLN A 30 8.15 25.34 1.50
CA GLN A 30 7.68 24.20 2.31
C GLN A 30 8.76 23.13 2.40
N LYS A 31 9.13 22.74 3.62
CA LYS A 31 10.07 21.62 3.82
C LYS A 31 9.30 20.30 3.72
N VAL A 32 9.48 19.57 2.61
CA VAL A 32 8.83 18.25 2.37
C VAL A 32 9.82 17.09 2.29
N TYR A 33 11.12 17.36 2.18
CA TYR A 33 12.16 16.34 2.07
C TYR A 33 13.14 16.40 3.24
N ASN A 34 13.43 15.21 3.80
CA ASN A 34 14.51 14.94 4.73
C ASN A 34 15.45 13.93 4.07
N LEU A 35 16.73 14.25 3.93
CA LEU A 35 17.67 13.43 3.16
C LEU A 35 17.80 11.99 3.69
N PRO A 36 18.00 11.72 5.00
CA PRO A 36 18.04 10.35 5.51
C PRO A 36 16.76 9.57 5.24
N ASP A 37 15.59 10.19 5.40
CA ASP A 37 14.29 9.59 5.11
C ASP A 37 14.13 9.25 3.62
N THR A 38 14.53 10.18 2.75
CA THR A 38 14.49 10.00 1.29
C THR A 38 15.38 8.84 0.85
N ILE A 39 16.61 8.76 1.37
CA ILE A 39 17.55 7.66 1.08
C ILE A 39 16.94 6.33 1.56
N SER A 40 16.35 6.28 2.75
CA SER A 40 15.67 5.09 3.27
C SER A 40 14.51 4.67 2.36
N SER A 41 13.73 5.63 1.86
CA SER A 41 12.59 5.39 0.96
C SER A 41 13.04 4.78 -0.37
N ILE A 42 14.04 5.37 -1.01
CA ILE A 42 14.61 4.88 -2.27
C ILE A 42 15.25 3.50 -2.07
N SER A 43 16.03 3.31 -0.99
CA SER A 43 16.67 2.03 -0.67
C SER A 43 15.64 0.92 -0.44
N SER A 44 14.50 1.22 0.18
CA SER A 44 13.40 0.27 0.36
C SER A 44 12.81 -0.17 -0.99
N GLY A 45 12.57 0.78 -1.90
CA GLY A 45 12.13 0.47 -3.26
C GLY A 45 13.13 -0.42 -4.01
N MET A 46 14.42 -0.13 -3.89
CA MET A 46 15.49 -0.96 -4.49
C MET A 46 15.52 -2.37 -3.91
N THR A 47 15.40 -2.55 -2.59
CA THR A 47 15.38 -3.87 -1.97
C THR A 47 14.17 -4.69 -2.40
N ASN A 48 13.01 -4.05 -2.57
CA ASN A 48 11.83 -4.72 -3.13
C ASN A 48 12.03 -5.14 -4.59
N ASN A 49 12.68 -4.32 -5.41
CA ASN A 49 13.03 -4.69 -6.79
C ASN A 49 13.98 -5.90 -6.83
N ILE A 50 14.97 -5.96 -5.94
CA ILE A 50 15.87 -7.13 -5.82
C ILE A 50 15.06 -8.39 -5.48
N LYS A 51 14.10 -8.30 -4.53
CA LYS A 51 13.19 -9.41 -4.21
C LYS A 51 12.45 -9.90 -5.46
N SER A 52 11.98 -8.99 -6.30
CA SER A 52 11.24 -9.31 -7.54
C SER A 52 12.16 -9.94 -8.60
N ILE A 53 13.37 -9.41 -8.78
CA ILE A 53 14.36 -9.96 -9.72
C ILE A 53 14.78 -11.37 -9.33
N LEU A 54 14.94 -11.64 -8.03
CA LEU A 54 15.31 -12.95 -7.49
C LEU A 54 14.13 -13.91 -7.37
N ASN A 55 12.93 -13.53 -7.82
CA ASN A 55 11.71 -14.34 -7.73
C ASN A 55 11.43 -14.91 -6.33
N LEU A 56 11.68 -14.10 -5.28
CA LEU A 56 11.49 -14.53 -3.90
C LEU A 56 10.03 -14.50 -3.43
N SER A 57 9.09 -14.17 -4.31
CA SER A 57 7.65 -14.19 -3.99
C SER A 57 7.05 -15.56 -4.27
N VAL A 58 6.36 -16.12 -3.28
CA VAL A 58 5.65 -17.40 -3.39
C VAL A 58 4.20 -17.14 -3.77
N VAL A 59 3.83 -17.55 -4.96
CA VAL A 59 2.44 -17.55 -5.45
C VAL A 59 1.77 -18.82 -4.97
N ILE A 60 0.78 -18.70 -4.05
CA ILE A 60 0.06 -19.86 -3.50
C ILE A 60 -0.86 -20.45 -4.57
N ILE A 61 -1.70 -19.58 -5.16
CA ILE A 61 -2.57 -19.91 -6.30
C ILE A 61 -2.46 -18.75 -7.28
N SER A 62 -2.10 -19.05 -8.54
CA SER A 62 -2.01 -18.01 -9.57
C SER A 62 -3.39 -17.63 -10.11
N TYR A 63 -3.54 -16.39 -10.59
CA TYR A 63 -4.77 -15.98 -11.25
C TYR A 63 -5.06 -16.80 -12.51
N GLN A 64 -4.03 -17.19 -13.28
CA GLN A 64 -4.16 -18.05 -14.43
C GLN A 64 -4.81 -19.39 -14.05
N TRP A 65 -4.31 -20.02 -12.98
CA TRP A 65 -4.88 -21.29 -12.50
C TRP A 65 -6.35 -21.12 -12.07
N MET A 66 -6.69 -20.05 -11.34
CA MET A 66 -8.07 -19.78 -10.94
C MET A 66 -8.99 -19.56 -12.14
N TYR A 67 -8.50 -18.85 -13.15
CA TYR A 67 -9.24 -18.64 -14.40
C TYR A 67 -9.52 -19.97 -15.11
N GLU A 68 -8.51 -20.83 -15.25
CA GLU A 68 -8.64 -22.11 -15.94
C GLU A 68 -9.60 -23.08 -15.23
N HIS A 69 -9.72 -23.01 -13.90
CA HIS A 69 -10.51 -23.98 -13.13
C HIS A 69 -11.86 -23.42 -12.65
N PHE A 70 -12.00 -22.11 -12.52
CA PHE A 70 -13.19 -21.51 -11.94
C PHE A 70 -14.02 -20.69 -12.91
N ALA A 71 -13.49 -20.30 -14.09
CA ALA A 71 -14.22 -19.43 -15.00
C ALA A 71 -15.54 -20.06 -15.45
N ILE A 72 -16.65 -19.36 -15.16
CA ILE A 72 -18.00 -19.77 -15.59
C ILE A 72 -18.27 -19.26 -17.01
N PHE A 73 -17.71 -18.08 -17.33
CA PHE A 73 -17.87 -17.43 -18.63
C PHE A 73 -16.52 -17.35 -19.36
N GLN A 74 -16.59 -17.29 -20.69
CA GLN A 74 -15.45 -16.99 -21.53
C GLN A 74 -15.64 -15.60 -22.15
N ILE A 75 -15.12 -14.59 -21.46
CA ILE A 75 -15.30 -13.21 -21.88
C ILE A 75 -14.09 -12.78 -22.71
N SER A 76 -14.33 -12.21 -23.90
CA SER A 76 -13.27 -11.63 -24.72
C SER A 76 -12.78 -10.31 -24.13
N SER A 77 -11.49 -9.98 -24.34
CA SER A 77 -10.90 -8.71 -23.89
C SER A 77 -11.45 -7.53 -24.66
N SER A 78 -12.52 -6.91 -24.17
CA SER A 78 -13.11 -5.68 -24.68
C SER A 78 -12.94 -4.54 -23.66
N TRP A 79 -13.11 -3.30 -24.08
CA TRP A 79 -12.86 -2.11 -23.24
C TRP A 79 -13.62 -2.13 -21.91
N TRP A 80 -14.88 -2.60 -21.87
CA TRP A 80 -15.68 -2.67 -20.65
C TRP A 80 -15.16 -3.74 -19.67
N VAL A 81 -14.50 -4.80 -20.18
CA VAL A 81 -13.87 -5.84 -19.34
C VAL A 81 -12.70 -5.25 -18.58
N TYR A 82 -11.93 -4.35 -19.19
CA TYR A 82 -10.86 -3.63 -18.50
C TYR A 82 -11.42 -2.72 -17.39
N ILE A 83 -12.54 -2.03 -17.65
CA ILE A 83 -13.20 -1.21 -16.63
C ILE A 83 -13.68 -2.08 -15.47
N LEU A 84 -14.40 -3.16 -15.73
CA LEU A 84 -14.90 -4.08 -14.71
C LEU A 84 -13.75 -4.68 -13.88
N ALA A 85 -12.70 -5.15 -14.56
CA ALA A 85 -11.51 -5.70 -13.91
C ALA A 85 -10.79 -4.65 -13.05
N PHE A 86 -10.70 -3.39 -13.51
CA PHE A 86 -10.10 -2.30 -12.75
C PHE A 86 -10.85 -2.04 -11.43
N PHE A 87 -12.18 -2.00 -11.46
CA PHE A 87 -13.00 -1.89 -10.24
C PHE A 87 -12.81 -3.09 -9.31
N GLY A 88 -12.75 -4.31 -9.85
CA GLY A 88 -12.51 -5.51 -9.04
C GLY A 88 -11.10 -5.55 -8.42
N ILE A 89 -10.09 -5.08 -9.14
CA ILE A 89 -8.73 -4.91 -8.62
C ILE A 89 -8.72 -3.86 -7.50
N ASP A 90 -9.40 -2.73 -7.68
CA ASP A 90 -9.46 -1.66 -6.70
C ASP A 90 -10.18 -2.11 -5.41
N PHE A 91 -11.26 -2.89 -5.55
CA PHE A 91 -11.93 -3.55 -4.43
C PHE A 91 -10.99 -4.51 -3.68
N ALA A 92 -10.26 -5.36 -4.41
CA ALA A 92 -9.30 -6.29 -3.81
C ALA A 92 -8.17 -5.54 -3.08
N ASN A 93 -7.71 -4.41 -3.65
CA ASN A 93 -6.70 -3.56 -3.01
C ASN A 93 -7.23 -2.88 -1.75
N TYR A 94 -8.48 -2.37 -1.74
CA TYR A 94 -9.11 -1.83 -0.54
C TYR A 94 -9.06 -2.82 0.62
N TRP A 95 -9.51 -4.06 0.41
CA TRP A 95 -9.52 -5.09 1.47
C TRP A 95 -8.12 -5.54 1.86
N THR A 96 -7.22 -5.71 0.90
CA THR A 96 -5.80 -6.00 1.17
C THR A 96 -5.18 -4.92 2.04
N HIS A 97 -5.41 -3.66 1.70
CA HIS A 97 -4.89 -2.50 2.42
C HIS A 97 -5.45 -2.43 3.84
N ARG A 98 -6.77 -2.51 3.97
CA ARG A 98 -7.48 -2.50 5.25
C ARG A 98 -7.00 -3.61 6.18
N TRP A 99 -6.92 -4.86 5.70
CA TRP A 99 -6.45 -5.97 6.54
C TRP A 99 -4.98 -5.87 6.91
N ASN A 100 -4.15 -5.30 6.05
CA ASN A 100 -2.76 -5.01 6.40
C ASN A 100 -2.65 -4.03 7.58
N HIS A 101 -3.64 -3.16 7.80
CA HIS A 101 -3.72 -2.30 8.97
C HIS A 101 -4.36 -2.97 10.19
N GLU A 102 -5.44 -3.71 9.97
CA GLU A 102 -6.28 -4.21 11.05
C GLU A 102 -5.70 -5.41 11.81
N TYR A 103 -4.80 -6.20 11.18
CA TYR A 103 -4.27 -7.43 11.78
C TYR A 103 -2.78 -7.38 12.06
N ASN A 104 -2.38 -7.74 13.28
CA ASN A 104 -0.98 -7.70 13.74
C ASN A 104 0.01 -8.36 12.76
N ILE A 105 -0.26 -9.59 12.29
CA ILE A 105 0.65 -10.30 11.35
C ILE A 105 0.70 -9.60 10.00
N LEU A 106 -0.41 -9.03 9.54
CA LEU A 106 -0.51 -8.42 8.22
C LEU A 106 0.10 -7.02 8.18
N TRP A 107 0.13 -6.30 9.31
CA TRP A 107 0.79 -5.01 9.42
C TRP A 107 2.26 -5.04 9.00
N ASN A 108 2.96 -6.19 9.16
CA ASN A 108 4.32 -6.36 8.65
C ASN A 108 4.45 -6.14 7.14
N ARG A 109 3.36 -6.31 6.40
CA ARG A 109 3.33 -6.11 4.93
C ARG A 109 3.25 -4.64 4.55
N HIS A 110 2.95 -3.76 5.51
CA HIS A 110 2.63 -2.37 5.24
C HIS A 110 3.36 -1.35 6.14
N ILE A 111 3.86 -1.77 7.30
CA ILE A 111 4.53 -0.89 8.27
C ILE A 111 5.69 -0.09 7.67
N ILE A 112 6.46 -0.66 6.74
CA ILE A 112 7.56 0.06 6.07
C ILE A 112 7.05 1.26 5.30
N HIS A 113 5.88 1.15 4.64
CA HIS A 113 5.25 2.22 3.89
C HIS A 113 4.87 3.39 4.80
N HIS A 114 4.29 3.11 5.97
CA HIS A 114 3.91 4.12 6.97
C HIS A 114 5.06 4.63 7.84
N SER A 115 6.26 4.04 7.77
CA SER A 115 7.36 4.36 8.67
C SER A 115 8.06 5.69 8.37
N SER A 116 7.75 6.35 7.25
CA SER A 116 8.27 7.68 6.94
C SER A 116 7.63 8.74 7.85
N GLU A 117 8.45 9.56 8.48
CA GLU A 117 8.00 10.74 9.23
C GLU A 117 7.80 11.96 8.31
N GLU A 118 8.17 11.80 7.03
CA GLU A 118 7.90 12.75 5.96
C GLU A 118 6.83 12.21 5.03
N TYR A 119 6.05 13.11 4.43
CA TYR A 119 5.06 12.75 3.43
C TYR A 119 5.36 13.48 2.11
N ASN A 120 5.90 12.76 1.15
CA ASN A 120 6.35 13.24 -0.15
C ASN A 120 6.38 12.07 -1.15
N LEU A 121 6.64 12.34 -2.42
CA LEU A 121 6.63 11.30 -3.45
C LEU A 121 7.66 10.20 -3.21
N ALA A 122 8.74 10.45 -2.45
CA ALA A 122 9.69 9.39 -2.12
C ALA A 122 9.09 8.36 -1.15
N CYS A 123 8.18 8.72 -0.26
CA CYS A 123 7.58 7.75 0.67
C CYS A 123 6.73 6.69 -0.06
N ALA A 124 6.18 7.00 -1.23
CA ALA A 124 5.51 6.03 -2.08
C ALA A 124 6.41 4.86 -2.52
N LEU A 125 7.73 5.08 -2.57
CA LEU A 125 8.72 4.06 -2.93
C LEU A 125 9.04 3.11 -1.77
N ARG A 126 8.56 3.36 -0.55
CA ARG A 126 8.72 2.45 0.59
C ARG A 126 7.88 1.20 0.39
N GLN A 127 8.50 0.19 -0.18
CA GLN A 127 7.86 -1.09 -0.50
C GLN A 127 8.38 -2.20 0.41
N THR A 128 7.50 -3.16 0.72
CA THR A 128 7.80 -4.25 1.64
C THR A 128 8.59 -5.38 0.99
N ILE A 129 9.60 -5.88 1.68
CA ILE A 129 10.26 -7.16 1.37
C ILE A 129 9.73 -8.32 2.21
N SER A 130 9.02 -8.04 3.30
CA SER A 130 8.44 -9.06 4.18
C SER A 130 7.23 -9.78 3.58
N SER A 131 6.66 -9.25 2.49
CA SER A 131 5.52 -9.80 1.77
C SER A 131 5.96 -10.89 0.77
N VAL A 132 6.47 -12.01 1.29
CA VAL A 132 6.94 -13.13 0.45
C VAL A 132 5.76 -13.93 -0.12
N PHE A 133 4.79 -14.31 0.71
CA PHE A 133 3.64 -15.09 0.29
C PHE A 133 2.52 -14.21 -0.28
N GLN A 134 2.01 -14.55 -1.46
CA GLN A 134 0.86 -13.85 -2.07
C GLN A 134 -0.44 -14.46 -1.54
N ILE A 135 -0.84 -14.04 -0.33
CA ILE A 135 -1.96 -14.62 0.41
C ILE A 135 -3.34 -14.11 -0.02
N TYR A 136 -3.43 -13.01 -0.74
CA TYR A 136 -4.70 -12.36 -1.09
C TYR A 136 -5.29 -12.82 -2.43
N PHE A 137 -4.81 -13.94 -2.98
CA PHE A 137 -5.29 -14.51 -4.24
C PHE A 137 -6.82 -14.71 -4.26
N PHE A 138 -7.42 -15.05 -3.12
CA PHE A 138 -8.86 -15.30 -3.00
C PHE A 138 -9.73 -14.07 -3.28
N LEU A 139 -9.20 -12.86 -3.12
CA LEU A 139 -9.90 -11.62 -3.48
C LEU A 139 -10.12 -11.48 -5.00
N TYR A 140 -9.36 -12.21 -5.78
CA TYR A 140 -9.46 -12.25 -7.25
C TYR A 140 -10.35 -13.38 -7.77
N ILE A 141 -10.85 -14.27 -6.90
CA ILE A 141 -11.76 -15.35 -7.27
C ILE A 141 -13.01 -14.81 -8.00
N PRO A 142 -13.69 -13.74 -7.56
CA PRO A 142 -14.83 -13.21 -8.29
C PRO A 142 -14.53 -12.82 -9.74
N LEU A 143 -13.36 -12.25 -10.00
CA LEU A 143 -12.93 -11.91 -11.35
C LEU A 143 -12.64 -13.16 -12.19
N ALA A 144 -12.04 -14.18 -11.58
CA ALA A 144 -11.81 -15.46 -12.24
C ALA A 144 -13.13 -16.19 -12.57
N LEU A 145 -14.09 -16.21 -11.64
CA LEU A 145 -15.44 -16.78 -11.84
C LEU A 145 -16.17 -16.08 -13.01
N LEU A 146 -16.06 -14.75 -13.10
CA LEU A 146 -16.61 -13.98 -14.21
C LEU A 146 -15.92 -14.27 -15.54
N GLY A 147 -14.77 -14.96 -15.55
CA GLY A 147 -14.02 -15.26 -16.76
C GLY A 147 -13.23 -14.07 -17.30
N ILE A 148 -12.79 -13.15 -16.44
CA ILE A 148 -11.91 -12.05 -16.84
C ILE A 148 -10.56 -12.63 -17.29
N PRO A 149 -10.10 -12.37 -18.54
CA PRO A 149 -8.87 -12.98 -19.04
C PRO A 149 -7.63 -12.59 -18.23
N PRO A 150 -6.70 -13.51 -17.95
CA PRO A 150 -5.46 -13.22 -17.19
C PRO A 150 -4.63 -12.08 -17.79
N LYS A 151 -4.62 -11.92 -19.10
CA LYS A 151 -3.96 -10.80 -19.80
C LYS A 151 -4.47 -9.44 -19.31
N VAL A 152 -5.78 -9.31 -19.06
CA VAL A 152 -6.38 -8.06 -18.57
C VAL A 152 -5.84 -7.74 -17.18
N ILE A 153 -5.80 -8.72 -16.28
CA ILE A 153 -5.27 -8.57 -14.91
C ILE A 153 -3.78 -8.22 -14.94
N THR A 154 -2.99 -8.90 -15.77
CA THR A 154 -1.54 -8.64 -15.91
C THR A 154 -1.24 -7.22 -16.38
N ILE A 155 -2.08 -6.65 -17.23
CA ILE A 155 -1.93 -5.26 -17.70
C ILE A 155 -2.38 -4.27 -16.62
N LEU A 156 -3.50 -4.54 -15.96
CA LEU A 156 -4.12 -3.58 -15.04
C LEU A 156 -3.42 -3.49 -13.68
N LEU A 157 -2.86 -4.57 -13.14
CA LEU A 157 -2.20 -4.56 -11.83
C LEU A 157 -1.08 -3.52 -11.74
N PRO A 158 -0.10 -3.47 -12.65
CA PRO A 158 0.96 -2.45 -12.60
C PRO A 158 0.43 -1.04 -12.85
N LEU A 159 -0.57 -0.87 -13.72
CA LEU A 159 -1.22 0.44 -13.95
C LEU A 159 -1.94 0.95 -12.71
N HIS A 160 -2.66 0.06 -12.01
CA HIS A 160 -3.34 0.38 -10.76
C HIS A 160 -2.34 0.77 -9.67
N LEU A 161 -1.23 0.06 -9.54
CA LEU A 161 -0.17 0.39 -8.59
C LEU A 161 0.50 1.74 -8.93
N PHE A 162 0.79 1.97 -10.22
CA PHE A 162 1.36 3.23 -10.69
C PHE A 162 0.45 4.43 -10.40
N ALA A 163 -0.86 4.25 -10.59
CA ALA A 163 -1.85 5.29 -10.32
C ALA A 163 -1.96 5.70 -8.84
N GLN A 164 -1.31 4.98 -7.92
CA GLN A 164 -1.27 5.31 -6.49
C GLN A 164 -0.07 6.18 -6.09
N PHE A 165 0.86 6.44 -6.98
CA PHE A 165 2.09 7.17 -6.66
C PHE A 165 1.83 8.67 -6.41
N TRP A 166 1.09 9.34 -7.28
CA TRP A 166 0.98 10.79 -7.38
C TRP A 166 0.38 11.50 -6.15
N TYR A 167 -0.44 10.81 -5.37
CA TYR A 167 -1.11 11.41 -4.23
C TYR A 167 -0.25 11.46 -2.94
N HIS A 168 0.96 10.91 -2.96
CA HIS A 168 1.89 10.98 -1.83
C HIS A 168 2.60 12.34 -1.76
N THR A 169 1.87 13.43 -1.57
CA THR A 169 2.46 14.77 -1.51
C THR A 169 1.73 15.70 -0.54
N LYS A 170 2.52 16.56 0.15
CA LYS A 170 1.99 17.65 0.97
C LYS A 170 1.63 18.88 0.14
N LEU A 171 2.12 19.00 -1.10
CA LEU A 171 2.03 20.22 -1.90
C LEU A 171 0.66 20.44 -2.51
N ILE A 172 -0.07 19.36 -2.82
CA ILE A 172 -1.43 19.41 -3.35
C ILE A 172 -2.40 19.36 -2.17
N ARG A 173 -3.15 20.43 -1.99
CA ARG A 173 -4.17 20.55 -0.93
C ARG A 173 -5.47 19.88 -1.36
N ASN A 174 -6.61 20.48 -1.02
CA ASN A 174 -7.93 20.00 -1.41
C ASN A 174 -8.15 20.13 -2.92
N MET A 175 -8.67 19.09 -3.56
CA MET A 175 -8.94 19.01 -4.99
C MET A 175 -10.44 19.18 -5.34
N GLY A 176 -11.22 19.73 -4.43
CA GLY A 176 -12.63 20.07 -4.66
C GLY A 176 -13.49 18.85 -5.00
N PHE A 177 -14.15 18.88 -6.17
CA PHE A 177 -15.07 17.81 -6.59
C PHE A 177 -14.40 16.45 -6.74
N LEU A 178 -13.11 16.40 -7.12
CA LEU A 178 -12.38 15.14 -7.30
C LEU A 178 -12.28 14.33 -6.01
N GLU A 179 -12.32 14.98 -4.86
CA GLU A 179 -12.31 14.28 -3.56
C GLU A 179 -13.57 13.46 -3.27
N LYS A 180 -14.62 13.61 -4.08
CA LYS A 180 -15.82 12.78 -3.99
C LYS A 180 -15.74 11.51 -4.85
N LEU A 181 -14.79 11.45 -5.78
CA LEU A 181 -14.69 10.38 -6.77
C LEU A 181 -13.47 9.50 -6.55
N ILE A 182 -12.31 10.11 -6.35
CA ILE A 182 -11.03 9.42 -6.29
C ILE A 182 -10.28 9.77 -5.02
N VAL A 183 -9.34 8.90 -4.67
CA VAL A 183 -8.35 9.16 -3.62
C VAL A 183 -7.45 10.31 -4.06
N THR A 184 -7.35 11.33 -3.22
CA THR A 184 -6.53 12.53 -3.45
C THR A 184 -5.42 12.61 -2.41
N PRO A 185 -4.44 13.53 -2.58
CA PRO A 185 -3.42 13.76 -1.55
C PRO A 185 -3.99 14.04 -0.16
N SER A 186 -5.13 14.75 -0.03
CA SER A 186 -5.73 15.01 1.28
C SER A 186 -6.25 13.75 1.97
N HIS A 187 -6.87 12.84 1.22
CA HIS A 187 -7.32 11.55 1.75
C HIS A 187 -6.16 10.68 2.21
N HIS A 188 -5.09 10.64 1.41
CA HIS A 188 -3.97 9.76 1.70
C HIS A 188 -3.02 10.34 2.76
N ARG A 189 -2.99 11.68 2.95
CA ARG A 189 -2.37 12.30 4.13
C ARG A 189 -3.04 11.85 5.43
N VAL A 190 -4.37 11.83 5.47
CA VAL A 190 -5.14 11.29 6.60
C VAL A 190 -4.78 9.83 6.85
N HIS A 191 -4.72 9.02 5.79
CA HIS A 191 -4.36 7.61 5.88
C HIS A 191 -2.97 7.37 6.49
N HIS A 192 -1.98 8.18 6.13
CA HIS A 192 -0.61 8.08 6.66
C HIS A 192 -0.42 8.73 8.03
N ALA A 193 -1.44 9.40 8.57
CA ALA A 193 -1.31 10.12 9.82
C ALA A 193 -1.54 9.23 11.05
N ILE A 194 -0.80 9.55 12.13
CA ILE A 194 -0.88 8.86 13.43
C ILE A 194 -1.71 9.61 14.47
N ASN A 195 -2.36 10.72 14.08
CA ASN A 195 -3.31 11.43 14.94
C ASN A 195 -4.50 10.49 15.25
N ASP A 196 -4.99 10.48 16.48
CA ASP A 196 -6.03 9.54 16.95
C ASP A 196 -7.27 9.52 16.05
N ILE A 197 -7.70 10.68 15.53
CA ILE A 197 -8.85 10.80 14.63
C ILE A 197 -8.60 10.22 13.24
N TYR A 198 -7.33 10.07 12.84
CA TYR A 198 -6.91 9.64 11.49
C TYR A 198 -6.45 8.18 11.44
N VAL A 199 -6.09 7.59 12.59
CA VAL A 199 -5.66 6.18 12.64
C VAL A 199 -6.75 5.28 12.07
N ASP A 200 -6.33 4.34 11.22
CA ASP A 200 -7.20 3.34 10.60
C ASP A 200 -8.33 3.93 9.74
N LYS A 201 -8.03 5.01 9.00
CA LYS A 201 -8.93 5.67 8.04
C LYS A 201 -8.39 5.63 6.61
N ASN A 202 -9.30 5.80 5.64
CA ASN A 202 -9.04 6.02 4.22
C ASN A 202 -8.16 4.95 3.56
N TYR A 203 -8.66 3.71 3.51
CA TYR A 203 -7.95 2.57 2.91
C TYR A 203 -8.07 2.45 1.39
N ALA A 204 -8.96 3.24 0.75
CA ALA A 204 -9.16 3.20 -0.69
C ALA A 204 -7.87 3.53 -1.45
N SER A 205 -7.69 2.89 -2.61
CA SER A 205 -6.52 3.08 -3.46
C SER A 205 -6.77 4.07 -4.59
N ILE A 206 -7.86 3.89 -5.34
CA ILE A 206 -8.23 4.78 -6.46
C ILE A 206 -9.60 5.41 -6.22
N PHE A 207 -10.63 4.62 -5.93
CA PHE A 207 -11.98 5.13 -5.77
C PHE A 207 -12.34 5.30 -4.29
N ILE A 208 -12.53 6.54 -3.86
CA ILE A 208 -12.81 6.88 -2.45
C ILE A 208 -14.14 6.33 -1.94
N PHE A 209 -15.05 5.94 -2.84
CA PHE A 209 -16.36 5.44 -2.44
C PHE A 209 -16.29 4.15 -1.61
N TRP A 210 -15.21 3.37 -1.68
CA TRP A 210 -15.02 2.19 -0.81
C TRP A 210 -14.95 2.61 0.66
N ASP A 211 -14.24 3.70 0.98
CA ASP A 211 -14.18 4.22 2.34
C ASP A 211 -15.54 4.71 2.83
N PHE A 212 -16.33 5.34 1.95
CA PHE A 212 -17.71 5.71 2.29
C PHE A 212 -18.59 4.48 2.51
N MET A 213 -18.49 3.49 1.63
CA MET A 213 -19.31 2.26 1.70
C MET A 213 -19.03 1.45 2.96
N PHE A 214 -17.77 1.34 3.36
CA PHE A 214 -17.34 0.52 4.50
C PHE A 214 -17.08 1.31 5.79
N GLY A 215 -17.42 2.61 5.84
CA GLY A 215 -17.40 3.44 7.04
C GLY A 215 -16.00 3.80 7.53
N THR A 216 -15.01 3.78 6.65
CA THR A 216 -13.61 4.11 6.97
C THR A 216 -13.18 5.50 6.50
N PHE A 217 -14.10 6.26 5.88
CA PHE A 217 -13.80 7.61 5.41
C PHE A 217 -13.59 8.59 6.55
N GLN A 218 -12.53 9.39 6.44
CA GLN A 218 -12.24 10.55 7.29
C GLN A 218 -11.68 11.67 6.44
N LYS A 219 -12.30 12.85 6.52
CA LYS A 219 -11.81 14.06 5.86
C LYS A 219 -10.61 14.62 6.61
N GLU A 220 -9.63 15.18 5.89
CA GLU A 220 -8.57 16.00 6.48
C GLU A 220 -9.17 17.28 7.08
N LEU A 221 -8.93 17.53 8.37
CA LEU A 221 -9.47 18.66 9.09
C LEU A 221 -8.43 19.79 9.18
N PRO A 222 -8.80 21.04 8.91
CA PRO A 222 -7.90 22.18 9.07
C PRO A 222 -7.39 22.37 10.51
N SER A 223 -8.16 21.92 11.49
CA SER A 223 -7.82 22.00 12.93
C SER A 223 -6.87 20.89 13.38
N GLU A 224 -6.66 19.84 12.57
CA GLU A 224 -5.89 18.68 12.95
C GLU A 224 -4.84 18.37 11.88
N ILE A 225 -3.64 18.92 12.07
CA ILE A 225 -2.55 18.75 11.11
C ILE A 225 -2.04 17.31 11.14
N PRO A 226 -1.97 16.59 10.00
CA PRO A 226 -1.46 15.22 9.94
C PRO A 226 -0.01 15.11 10.42
N ILE A 227 0.23 14.20 11.37
CA ILE A 227 1.55 13.81 11.88
C ILE A 227 1.84 12.42 11.31
N TYR A 228 3.00 12.25 10.63
CA TYR A 228 3.31 11.02 9.91
C TYR A 228 4.28 10.12 10.68
N GLY A 229 4.32 8.87 10.28
CA GLY A 229 5.15 7.84 10.88
C GLY A 229 4.33 6.67 11.40
N VAL A 230 4.89 5.95 12.37
CA VAL A 230 4.21 4.87 13.09
C VAL A 230 4.24 5.13 14.58
N LEU A 231 3.22 4.68 15.31
CA LEU A 231 3.09 4.91 16.77
C LEU A 231 4.33 4.45 17.57
N LYS A 232 5.06 3.46 17.07
CA LYS A 232 6.34 3.00 17.64
C LYS A 232 7.43 3.11 16.57
N PRO A 233 8.07 4.28 16.41
CA PRO A 233 9.05 4.51 15.35
C PRO A 233 10.28 3.62 15.51
N ALA A 234 10.87 3.22 14.39
CA ALA A 234 12.06 2.38 14.34
C ALA A 234 13.32 3.07 14.88
N ARG A 235 13.34 4.40 14.93
CA ARG A 235 14.50 5.25 15.28
C ARG A 235 15.74 4.92 14.46
N THR A 236 15.55 4.49 13.23
CA THR A 236 16.62 4.14 12.28
C THR A 236 16.11 4.34 10.85
N TRP A 237 17.06 4.55 9.94
CA TRP A 237 16.80 4.65 8.49
C TRP A 237 17.09 3.35 7.75
N ASN A 238 17.41 2.25 8.46
CA ASN A 238 17.67 0.94 7.85
C ASN A 238 16.37 0.29 7.36
N PRO A 239 16.13 0.20 6.03
CA PRO A 239 14.88 -0.31 5.50
C PRO A 239 14.68 -1.80 5.80
N ILE A 240 15.73 -2.59 5.94
CA ILE A 240 15.64 -4.01 6.29
C ILE A 240 15.11 -4.16 7.72
N TYR A 241 15.70 -3.44 8.67
CA TYR A 241 15.21 -3.47 10.05
C TYR A 241 13.75 -3.01 10.14
N ILE A 242 13.38 -1.91 9.47
CA ILE A 242 12.02 -1.38 9.49
C ILE A 242 11.01 -2.41 8.94
N ASN A 243 11.36 -3.16 7.90
CA ASN A 243 10.51 -4.21 7.34
C ASN A 243 10.20 -5.34 8.33
N PHE A 244 11.10 -5.64 9.27
CA PHE A 244 10.95 -6.77 10.16
C PHE A 244 10.74 -6.38 11.63
N MET A 245 10.84 -5.11 11.99
CA MET A 245 10.77 -4.66 13.38
C MET A 245 9.49 -5.09 14.11
N HIS A 246 8.34 -5.00 13.42
CA HIS A 246 7.06 -5.40 14.00
C HIS A 246 6.95 -6.92 14.12
N LEU A 247 7.41 -7.68 13.13
CA LEU A 247 7.47 -9.14 13.18
C LEU A 247 8.35 -9.62 14.34
N LEU A 248 9.53 -9.02 14.50
CA LEU A 248 10.42 -9.31 15.62
C LEU A 248 9.76 -8.99 16.95
N GLN A 249 8.97 -7.90 17.03
CA GLN A 249 8.22 -7.56 18.23
C GLN A 249 7.12 -8.59 18.52
N LEU A 250 6.36 -9.04 17.49
CA LEU A 250 5.34 -10.09 17.65
C LEU A 250 5.94 -11.39 18.18
N PHE A 251 7.11 -11.82 17.68
CA PHE A 251 7.81 -12.99 18.21
C PHE A 251 8.20 -12.82 19.68
N LYS A 252 8.76 -11.66 20.05
CA LYS A 252 9.11 -11.37 21.45
C LYS A 252 7.88 -11.42 22.35
N ASP A 253 6.76 -10.82 21.91
CA ASP A 253 5.52 -10.79 22.68
C ASP A 253 4.91 -12.19 22.81
N ALA A 254 4.93 -12.99 21.74
CA ALA A 254 4.46 -14.38 21.77
C ALA A 254 5.30 -15.27 22.69
N LEU A 255 6.63 -15.08 22.72
CA LEU A 255 7.49 -15.82 23.65
C LEU A 255 7.25 -15.46 25.12
N ARG A 256 6.91 -14.18 25.39
CA ARG A 256 6.64 -13.67 26.75
C ARG A 256 5.24 -13.99 27.26
N ALA A 257 4.29 -14.24 26.37
CA ALA A 257 2.91 -14.56 26.77
C ALA A 257 2.85 -15.83 27.61
N GLY A 258 2.23 -15.75 28.80
CA GLY A 258 2.13 -16.87 29.73
C GLY A 258 1.18 -17.98 29.23
N LYS A 259 0.06 -17.59 28.57
CA LYS A 259 -0.95 -18.54 28.09
C LYS A 259 -0.71 -18.87 26.61
N TRP A 260 -0.75 -20.16 26.25
CA TRP A 260 -0.57 -20.59 24.86
C TRP A 260 -1.60 -19.96 23.90
N LYS A 261 -2.84 -19.74 24.36
CA LYS A 261 -3.88 -19.05 23.58
C LYS A 261 -3.46 -17.63 23.19
N ASP A 262 -2.82 -16.91 24.09
CA ASP A 262 -2.35 -15.56 23.85
C ASP A 262 -1.16 -15.53 22.89
N LYS A 263 -0.30 -16.56 22.90
CA LYS A 263 0.77 -16.75 21.91
C LYS A 263 0.23 -16.83 20.47
N LEU A 264 -0.94 -17.48 20.29
CA LEU A 264 -1.62 -17.55 18.99
C LEU A 264 -2.37 -16.25 18.67
N ARG A 265 -3.10 -15.70 19.64
CA ARG A 265 -3.90 -14.48 19.43
C ARG A 265 -3.08 -13.28 19.01
N ILE A 266 -1.85 -13.13 19.51
CA ILE A 266 -0.95 -12.02 19.13
C ILE A 266 -0.86 -11.84 17.61
N TRP A 267 -0.86 -12.91 16.84
CA TRP A 267 -0.71 -12.86 15.40
C TRP A 267 -1.96 -12.33 14.67
N PHE A 268 -3.14 -12.71 15.14
CA PHE A 268 -4.41 -12.53 14.43
C PHE A 268 -5.33 -11.46 15.03
N MET A 269 -4.98 -10.92 16.20
CA MET A 269 -5.73 -9.85 16.83
C MET A 269 -5.43 -8.50 16.16
N PRO A 270 -6.26 -7.46 16.42
CA PRO A 270 -6.05 -6.13 15.87
C PRO A 270 -4.63 -5.61 16.09
N THR A 271 -4.13 -4.83 15.15
CA THR A 271 -2.80 -4.23 15.18
C THR A 271 -2.56 -3.49 16.49
N GLY A 272 -1.43 -3.78 17.14
CA GLY A 272 -1.10 -3.21 18.45
C GLY A 272 -1.66 -3.97 19.66
N TRP A 273 -2.57 -4.93 19.47
CA TRP A 273 -3.06 -5.75 20.59
C TRP A 273 -1.94 -6.54 21.27
N ARG A 274 -2.00 -6.59 22.61
CA ARG A 274 -1.09 -7.35 23.46
C ARG A 274 -1.90 -8.03 24.58
N PRO A 275 -1.51 -9.25 25.02
CA PRO A 275 -2.13 -9.87 26.19
C PRO A 275 -1.84 -9.03 27.44
N LYS A 276 -2.82 -9.02 28.34
CA LYS A 276 -2.67 -8.40 29.66
C LYS A 276 -1.82 -9.26 30.57
#